data_f7343ad993939846aecc526daee76faf
#
_entry.id   f7343ad993939846aecc526daee76faf
#
_cell.length_a   1.000
_cell.length_b   1.000
_cell.length_c   1.000
_cell.angle_alpha   90.00
_cell.angle_beta   90.00
_cell.angle_gamma   90.00
#
_symmetry.space_group_name_H-M   'P 1'
#
loop_
_entity.id
_entity.type
_entity.pdbx_description
1 polymer ?
#
loop_
_entity_poly.entity_id
_entity_poly.type
_entity_poly.pdbx_seq_one_letter_code
_entity_poly.pdbx_strand_id
1 'polypeptide(L)'
;EGKFWMIPDDVGRPDCLRENRNLYVREDSAVYNRKRPCPVGITSYKEVSNECYYVDKTLLIRDIIDNHSKVYLFTRPRRFGKTLTMDMVRTFFEKTDTDTSVYFKNKKIWREGALYKEKQGQYPVIFLTFKDAHQSTWQYMYASLCFTLRNEFLRHIELTTSARLSDYDKKYLKSILDDDATIIDYQFALGKLSAMLSKHYGRNVIVIIDEYDTPIQQGHIFGYYDEVIGFMRNLLSAVLKDNPSLELGILTGILRIAKESLFSGLNNLVVNTILDDEYSQYFGFTEEEVSAMAQYYGVSDRLGEIKEWYDGYMFGRTGIYNPWSVINYFNNKCVPKAFWSRTSGNEIIGELFNSADTTFADNLLRLLQGSTIQAIVDTDIIYPEINGDIDTIYSFLLVAGYLCVSEHIGSLYDNPICALSIPNYEIKSVFQKEIIDRYNGIFTGALLRNFAESIRTGNAHLLTETLQQYLLQSASVFDTAHEDFYHGVVFGMLAVLSDNYYISSNRESGEGRFDIELQPKSRGGHGYIIEFKACKEAELEKMAGSAVRQIQQKSYTANLEKHGVSGIGMFGVAFSGKKVSVAYEEHDVKKRKSRE
;
A
#
# COMPACT_ATOMS: atom_id res chain seq x y z
N GLU A 1 49.95 24.62 -12.20
CA GLU A 1 50.28 25.31 -10.92
C GLU A 1 48.97 25.40 -10.09
N GLY A 2 48.77 24.40 -9.25
CA GLY A 2 47.66 24.31 -8.33
C GLY A 2 48.10 24.74 -6.93
N LYS A 3 47.45 25.74 -6.37
CA LYS A 3 47.64 26.13 -4.97
C LYS A 3 46.64 25.40 -4.09
N PHE A 4 47.16 24.45 -3.28
CA PHE A 4 46.48 23.93 -2.10
C PHE A 4 46.41 25.02 -1.03
N TRP A 5 45.22 25.29 -0.51
CA TRP A 5 45.01 26.07 0.71
C TRP A 5 44.92 25.10 1.89
N MET A 6 45.94 25.11 2.76
CA MET A 6 45.86 24.53 4.08
C MET A 6 45.02 25.48 4.97
N ILE A 7 44.04 24.90 5.63
CA ILE A 7 43.28 25.56 6.70
C ILE A 7 44.02 25.27 8.02
N PRO A 8 44.37 26.27 8.83
CA PRO A 8 45.05 26.06 10.11
C PRO A 8 44.10 25.42 11.12
N ASP A 9 44.59 24.41 11.83
CA ASP A 9 44.03 23.92 13.10
C ASP A 9 44.15 25.02 14.14
N ASP A 10 43.07 25.45 14.71
CA ASP A 10 42.83 26.10 15.98
C ASP A 10 41.78 27.22 15.90
N VAL A 11 40.49 26.86 16.00
CA VAL A 11 39.48 27.72 16.61
C VAL A 11 38.49 26.85 17.37
N GLY A 12 38.55 26.94 18.66
CA GLY A 12 37.64 26.58 19.74
C GLY A 12 36.39 25.78 19.46
N ARG A 13 36.42 24.48 19.76
CA ARG A 13 35.19 23.70 20.02
C ARG A 13 34.82 23.78 21.52
N PRO A 14 33.55 23.98 21.88
CA PRO A 14 33.14 24.03 23.27
C PRO A 14 33.44 22.72 24.01
N ASP A 15 33.87 22.81 25.26
CA ASP A 15 34.31 21.71 26.15
C ASP A 15 33.21 20.65 26.51
N CYS A 16 32.04 20.73 25.98
CA CYS A 16 30.94 19.78 26.29
C CYS A 16 31.05 18.40 25.56
N LEU A 17 32.06 18.19 24.72
CA LEU A 17 32.29 16.92 24.01
C LEU A 17 33.53 16.13 24.49
N ARG A 18 34.25 16.61 25.49
CA ARG A 18 35.42 15.92 26.05
C ARG A 18 35.15 14.99 27.22
N GLU A 19 33.98 15.02 27.82
CA GLU A 19 33.67 14.19 28.99
C GLU A 19 33.08 12.79 28.70
N ASN A 20 32.79 12.44 27.46
CA ASN A 20 32.17 11.14 27.11
C ASN A 20 33.14 10.05 26.60
N ARG A 21 34.47 10.21 26.71
CA ARG A 21 35.44 9.16 26.29
C ARG A 21 36.04 8.31 27.41
N ASN A 22 35.77 8.60 28.68
CA ASN A 22 36.33 7.85 29.81
C ASN A 22 35.30 7.11 30.68
N LEU A 23 34.19 6.68 30.12
CA LEU A 23 33.16 5.88 30.82
C LEU A 23 33.13 4.40 30.42
N TYR A 24 34.21 3.92 29.82
CA TYR A 24 34.38 2.49 29.55
C TYR A 24 35.49 1.93 30.39
N VAL A 25 35.32 1.79 31.67
CA VAL A 25 35.85 0.74 32.58
C VAL A 25 35.35 1.07 34.00
N ARG A 26 34.15 0.63 34.35
CA ARG A 26 33.77 0.17 35.68
C ARG A 26 32.90 -1.03 35.51
N GLU A 27 33.48 -2.18 35.77
CA GLU A 27 32.78 -3.39 36.18
C GLU A 27 31.98 -3.03 37.44
N ASP A 28 30.67 -2.84 37.29
CA ASP A 28 29.68 -3.10 38.33
C ASP A 28 28.30 -3.31 37.66
N SER A 29 27.84 -4.52 37.72
CA SER A 29 26.56 -5.14 37.52
C SER A 29 25.33 -4.22 37.57
N ALA A 30 25.14 -3.41 36.56
CA ALA A 30 23.83 -2.99 36.09
C ALA A 30 23.85 -3.19 34.56
N VAL A 31 23.52 -4.40 34.12
CA VAL A 31 23.15 -4.65 32.73
C VAL A 31 21.93 -3.79 32.47
N TYR A 32 22.15 -2.56 31.98
CA TYR A 32 21.11 -1.77 31.39
C TYR A 32 20.53 -2.59 30.25
N ASN A 33 19.40 -3.20 30.50
CA ASN A 33 18.64 -4.00 29.54
C ASN A 33 18.10 -3.04 28.47
N ARG A 34 19.02 -2.55 27.59
CA ARG A 34 18.68 -1.63 26.52
C ARG A 34 17.77 -2.39 25.56
N LYS A 35 16.51 -2.00 25.50
CA LYS A 35 15.54 -2.60 24.58
C LYS A 35 16.10 -2.56 23.15
N ARG A 36 15.98 -3.68 22.43
CA ARG A 36 16.39 -3.75 21.02
C ARG A 36 15.55 -2.79 20.19
N PRO A 37 16.13 -2.06 19.22
CA PRO A 37 15.38 -1.15 18.36
C PRO A 37 14.47 -1.92 17.40
N CYS A 38 13.46 -1.25 16.86
CA CYS A 38 12.67 -1.76 15.75
C CYS A 38 13.47 -1.72 14.44
N PRO A 39 13.32 -2.71 13.52
CA PRO A 39 14.08 -2.82 12.27
C PRO A 39 13.50 -1.91 11.17
N VAL A 40 13.65 -0.60 11.27
CA VAL A 40 13.14 0.33 10.26
C VAL A 40 14.07 0.37 9.04
N GLY A 41 13.54 -0.02 7.86
CA GLY A 41 14.29 0.03 6.60
C GLY A 41 15.36 -1.06 6.43
N ILE A 42 15.47 -2.00 7.36
CA ILE A 42 16.44 -3.10 7.31
C ILE A 42 15.79 -4.29 6.60
N THR A 43 16.42 -4.78 5.53
CA THR A 43 15.98 -5.95 4.77
C THR A 43 16.83 -7.19 5.00
N SER A 44 17.98 -7.07 5.69
CA SER A 44 18.84 -8.18 6.05
C SER A 44 18.34 -8.91 7.29
N TYR A 45 17.92 -10.16 7.14
CA TYR A 45 17.49 -11.00 8.26
C TYR A 45 18.60 -11.22 9.29
N LYS A 46 19.86 -11.37 8.83
CA LYS A 46 21.03 -11.55 9.71
C LYS A 46 21.17 -10.37 10.67
N GLU A 47 21.05 -9.15 10.13
CA GLU A 47 21.13 -7.91 10.92
C GLU A 47 19.93 -7.80 11.88
N VAL A 48 18.70 -7.95 11.36
CA VAL A 48 17.48 -7.86 12.17
C VAL A 48 17.46 -8.89 13.30
N SER A 49 17.84 -10.13 13.01
CA SER A 49 17.85 -11.23 14.01
C SER A 49 18.81 -10.97 15.16
N ASN A 50 19.94 -10.31 14.91
CA ASN A 50 20.97 -10.04 15.92
C ASN A 50 20.72 -8.73 16.68
N GLU A 51 20.33 -7.66 16.00
CA GLU A 51 20.41 -6.31 16.54
C GLU A 51 19.05 -5.71 16.88
N CYS A 52 17.96 -6.23 16.27
CA CYS A 52 16.64 -5.63 16.38
C CYS A 52 15.66 -6.53 17.16
N TYR A 53 14.52 -5.94 17.52
CA TYR A 53 13.34 -6.70 17.94
C TYR A 53 12.73 -7.38 16.71
N TYR A 54 12.85 -8.69 16.62
CA TYR A 54 12.35 -9.49 15.50
C TYR A 54 11.10 -10.27 15.90
N VAL A 55 10.01 -10.08 15.18
CA VAL A 55 8.81 -10.91 15.29
C VAL A 55 9.05 -12.20 14.51
N ASP A 56 9.10 -13.31 15.21
CA ASP A 56 9.55 -14.59 14.67
C ASP A 56 8.56 -15.23 13.70
N LYS A 57 8.87 -15.19 12.42
CA LYS A 57 8.11 -15.79 11.30
C LYS A 57 8.76 -17.06 10.74
N THR A 58 9.73 -17.64 11.44
CA THR A 58 10.52 -18.77 10.93
C THR A 58 9.72 -20.05 10.72
N LEU A 59 8.53 -20.20 11.31
CA LEU A 59 7.64 -21.34 11.05
C LEU A 59 7.12 -21.40 9.61
N LEU A 60 7.20 -20.31 8.84
CA LEU A 60 6.95 -20.36 7.39
C LEU A 60 7.82 -21.41 6.70
N ILE A 61 9.06 -21.57 7.14
CA ILE A 61 10.00 -22.57 6.60
C ILE A 61 9.46 -23.97 6.82
N ARG A 62 8.94 -24.27 8.03
CA ARG A 62 8.30 -25.55 8.34
C ARG A 62 7.14 -25.83 7.40
N ASP A 63 6.22 -24.88 7.30
CA ASP A 63 4.99 -25.07 6.53
C ASP A 63 5.26 -25.23 5.02
N ILE A 64 6.29 -24.54 4.49
CA ILE A 64 6.77 -24.74 3.11
C ILE A 64 7.36 -26.14 2.91
N ILE A 65 8.16 -26.63 3.86
CA ILE A 65 8.76 -27.96 3.80
C ILE A 65 7.70 -29.05 3.86
N ASP A 66 6.72 -28.90 4.76
CA ASP A 66 5.68 -29.92 5.02
C ASP A 66 4.65 -29.98 3.88
N ASN A 67 4.38 -28.90 3.20
CA ASN A 67 3.41 -28.86 2.10
C ASN A 67 3.95 -29.46 0.77
N HIS A 68 5.27 -29.66 0.66
CA HIS A 68 5.93 -30.33 -0.48
C HIS A 68 5.62 -29.76 -1.88
N SER A 69 5.09 -28.55 -2.01
CA SER A 69 4.87 -27.93 -3.31
C SER A 69 6.17 -27.43 -3.92
N LYS A 70 6.26 -27.50 -5.26
CA LYS A 70 7.49 -27.13 -5.98
C LYS A 70 7.65 -25.62 -6.13
N VAL A 71 6.54 -24.89 -6.32
CA VAL A 71 6.58 -23.44 -6.55
C VAL A 71 5.46 -22.77 -5.77
N TYR A 72 5.82 -21.73 -5.02
CA TYR A 72 4.90 -20.88 -4.28
C TYR A 72 4.90 -19.47 -4.86
N LEU A 73 3.73 -18.87 -4.96
CA LEU A 73 3.56 -17.44 -5.20
C LEU A 73 2.76 -16.83 -4.05
N PHE A 74 3.40 -15.94 -3.30
CA PHE A 74 2.75 -15.18 -2.25
C PHE A 74 2.42 -13.78 -2.75
N THR A 75 1.14 -13.48 -2.96
CA THR A 75 0.69 -12.12 -3.25
C THR A 75 0.25 -11.43 -1.97
N ARG A 76 0.94 -10.37 -1.62
CA ARG A 76 0.69 -9.56 -0.42
C ARG A 76 0.84 -8.08 -0.74
N PRO A 77 0.11 -7.20 -0.07
CA PRO A 77 0.26 -5.76 -0.27
C PRO A 77 1.69 -5.30 -0.03
N ARG A 78 2.00 -4.10 -0.48
CA ARG A 78 3.31 -3.50 -0.21
C ARG A 78 3.51 -3.30 1.29
N ARG A 79 4.76 -3.44 1.77
CA ARG A 79 5.19 -3.20 3.17
C ARG A 79 4.69 -4.20 4.21
N PHE A 80 4.25 -5.37 3.78
CA PHE A 80 3.90 -6.48 4.66
C PHE A 80 5.06 -7.43 4.95
N GLY A 81 6.32 -6.97 4.82
CA GLY A 81 7.49 -7.71 5.22
C GLY A 81 7.97 -8.79 4.25
N LYS A 82 7.49 -8.80 2.98
CA LYS A 82 7.86 -9.81 1.97
C LYS A 82 9.37 -10.00 1.84
N THR A 83 10.10 -8.93 1.55
CA THR A 83 11.55 -8.95 1.32
C THR A 83 12.34 -9.51 2.52
N LEU A 84 12.03 -9.07 3.74
CA LEU A 84 12.69 -9.58 4.96
C LEU A 84 12.38 -11.07 5.18
N THR A 85 11.15 -11.49 4.93
CA THR A 85 10.73 -12.89 5.04
C THR A 85 11.45 -13.75 3.99
N MET A 86 11.61 -13.26 2.75
CA MET A 86 12.37 -13.97 1.71
C MET A 86 13.86 -14.05 2.05
N ASP A 87 14.45 -12.99 2.62
CA ASP A 87 15.85 -13.03 3.07
C ASP A 87 16.04 -13.97 4.27
N MET A 88 15.05 -14.10 5.14
CA MET A 88 15.02 -15.10 6.21
C MET A 88 15.03 -16.52 5.63
N VAL A 89 14.18 -16.81 4.65
CA VAL A 89 14.13 -18.12 3.97
C VAL A 89 15.44 -18.41 3.25
N ARG A 90 16.00 -17.43 2.51
CA ARG A 90 17.32 -17.53 1.90
C ARG A 90 18.39 -17.87 2.93
N THR A 91 18.49 -17.10 4.00
CA THR A 91 19.50 -17.28 5.05
C THR A 91 19.41 -18.66 5.71
N PHE A 92 18.20 -19.24 5.77
CA PHE A 92 18.01 -20.58 6.33
C PHE A 92 18.58 -21.66 5.40
N PHE A 93 18.21 -21.63 4.11
CA PHE A 93 18.54 -22.72 3.20
C PHE A 93 19.94 -22.61 2.58
N GLU A 94 20.42 -21.37 2.41
CA GLU A 94 21.61 -21.10 1.61
C GLU A 94 22.88 -21.69 2.22
N LYS A 95 23.60 -22.50 1.41
CA LYS A 95 24.92 -22.99 1.73
C LYS A 95 25.95 -21.88 1.59
N THR A 96 26.58 -21.52 2.68
CA THR A 96 27.60 -20.46 2.76
C THR A 96 28.85 -20.96 3.50
N ASP A 97 29.95 -20.24 3.37
CA ASP A 97 31.20 -20.56 4.10
C ASP A 97 31.09 -20.29 5.61
N THR A 98 30.08 -19.53 6.03
CA THR A 98 29.81 -19.21 7.44
C THR A 98 28.62 -19.97 7.96
N ASP A 99 28.66 -20.40 9.23
CA ASP A 99 27.51 -21.04 9.90
C ASP A 99 26.37 -20.06 10.14
N THR A 100 25.34 -20.13 9.29
CA THR A 100 24.12 -19.30 9.42
C THR A 100 23.12 -19.86 10.42
N SER A 101 23.32 -21.06 10.99
CA SER A 101 22.45 -21.65 12.01
C SER A 101 22.34 -20.79 13.26
N VAL A 102 23.36 -19.98 13.53
CA VAL A 102 23.41 -19.06 14.69
C VAL A 102 22.22 -18.09 14.73
N TYR A 103 21.67 -17.72 13.58
CA TYR A 103 20.53 -16.82 13.47
C TYR A 103 19.17 -17.50 13.78
N PHE A 104 19.15 -18.85 13.84
CA PHE A 104 17.94 -19.64 14.01
C PHE A 104 17.86 -20.38 15.34
N LYS A 105 18.98 -20.57 16.06
CA LYS A 105 19.04 -21.34 17.32
C LYS A 105 18.01 -20.91 18.38
N ASN A 106 17.65 -19.62 18.39
CA ASN A 106 16.67 -19.05 19.33
C ASN A 106 15.28 -18.87 18.73
N LYS A 107 15.05 -19.34 17.49
CA LYS A 107 13.80 -19.15 16.77
C LYS A 107 12.90 -20.38 16.85
N LYS A 108 11.61 -20.19 16.55
CA LYS A 108 10.60 -21.23 16.61
C LYS A 108 10.98 -22.46 15.76
N ILE A 109 11.46 -22.23 14.51
CA ILE A 109 11.85 -23.31 13.59
C ILE A 109 12.89 -24.27 14.22
N TRP A 110 13.77 -23.77 15.07
CA TRP A 110 14.81 -24.62 15.68
C TRP A 110 14.26 -25.62 16.70
N ARG A 111 13.04 -25.37 17.19
CA ARG A 111 12.35 -26.24 18.16
C ARG A 111 11.52 -27.33 17.47
N GLU A 112 11.29 -27.22 16.16
CA GLU A 112 10.45 -28.15 15.39
C GLU A 112 11.10 -29.52 15.12
N GLY A 113 12.40 -29.70 15.40
CA GLY A 113 13.07 -31.00 15.36
C GLY A 113 14.19 -31.12 14.31
N ALA A 114 14.75 -32.34 14.21
CA ALA A 114 15.92 -32.63 13.39
C ALA A 114 15.64 -32.48 11.88
N LEU A 115 14.46 -32.89 11.42
CA LEU A 115 14.05 -32.85 10.02
C LEU A 115 14.29 -31.49 9.36
N TYR A 116 13.98 -30.40 10.07
CA TYR A 116 14.15 -29.05 9.57
C TYR A 116 15.59 -28.57 9.72
N LYS A 117 16.25 -28.89 10.85
CA LYS A 117 17.65 -28.51 11.10
C LYS A 117 18.62 -29.08 10.06
N GLU A 118 18.37 -30.30 9.60
CA GLU A 118 19.18 -30.98 8.58
C GLU A 118 19.11 -30.30 7.21
N LYS A 119 18.08 -29.50 6.95
CA LYS A 119 17.94 -28.73 5.70
C LYS A 119 18.62 -27.36 5.75
N GLN A 120 18.98 -26.88 6.96
CA GLN A 120 19.58 -25.59 7.16
C GLN A 120 21.01 -25.54 6.54
N GLY A 121 21.28 -24.50 5.73
CA GLY A 121 22.57 -24.28 5.11
C GLY A 121 23.00 -25.33 4.06
N GLN A 122 22.04 -26.03 3.45
CA GLN A 122 22.31 -27.19 2.61
C GLN A 122 22.13 -26.97 1.11
N TYR A 123 21.53 -25.88 0.67
CA TYR A 123 21.10 -25.69 -0.73
C TYR A 123 21.84 -24.53 -1.39
N PRO A 124 22.22 -24.64 -2.67
CA PRO A 124 22.50 -23.46 -3.47
C PRO A 124 21.19 -22.66 -3.64
N VAL A 125 21.27 -21.33 -3.50
CA VAL A 125 20.10 -20.45 -3.56
C VAL A 125 20.33 -19.36 -4.60
N ILE A 126 19.41 -19.22 -5.55
CA ILE A 126 19.28 -18.05 -6.42
C ILE A 126 18.33 -17.08 -5.76
N PHE A 127 18.76 -15.84 -5.54
CA PHE A 127 17.96 -14.80 -4.89
C PHE A 127 17.95 -13.52 -5.70
N LEU A 128 16.79 -13.16 -6.23
CA LEU A 128 16.57 -11.93 -6.98
C LEU A 128 15.53 -11.05 -6.30
N THR A 129 15.72 -9.74 -6.36
CA THR A 129 14.68 -8.76 -6.04
C THR A 129 14.60 -7.73 -7.16
N PHE A 130 13.38 -7.46 -7.60
CA PHE A 130 13.11 -6.43 -8.62
C PHE A 130 12.59 -5.12 -8.02
N LYS A 131 12.72 -4.93 -6.69
CA LYS A 131 12.21 -3.75 -5.97
C LYS A 131 12.71 -2.42 -6.53
N ASP A 132 13.91 -2.40 -7.13
CA ASP A 132 14.55 -1.20 -7.66
C ASP A 132 14.38 -1.06 -9.19
N ALA A 133 13.59 -1.95 -9.83
CA ALA A 133 13.34 -1.93 -11.27
C ALA A 133 12.26 -0.88 -11.64
N HIS A 134 12.60 0.40 -11.46
CA HIS A 134 11.75 1.56 -11.75
C HIS A 134 12.34 2.35 -12.92
N GLN A 135 11.92 2.03 -14.15
CA GLN A 135 12.48 2.62 -15.36
C GLN A 135 11.37 3.12 -16.29
N SER A 136 11.60 4.25 -16.96
CA SER A 136 10.62 4.91 -17.83
C SER A 136 10.61 4.42 -19.27
N THR A 137 11.54 3.57 -19.68
CA THR A 137 11.61 3.00 -21.03
C THR A 137 12.03 1.54 -20.99
N TRP A 138 11.63 0.78 -22.02
CA TRP A 138 12.05 -0.62 -22.16
C TRP A 138 13.58 -0.77 -22.19
N GLN A 139 14.29 0.11 -22.88
CA GLN A 139 15.74 0.05 -22.96
C GLN A 139 16.41 0.09 -21.57
N TYR A 140 16.00 1.05 -20.73
CA TYR A 140 16.54 1.16 -19.37
C TYR A 140 16.06 0.02 -18.48
N MET A 141 14.81 -0.44 -18.64
CA MET A 141 14.28 -1.58 -17.92
C MET A 141 15.10 -2.85 -18.25
N TYR A 142 15.33 -3.11 -19.53
CA TYR A 142 16.13 -4.26 -19.96
C TYR A 142 17.56 -4.21 -19.39
N ALA A 143 18.22 -3.05 -19.46
CA ALA A 143 19.55 -2.88 -18.88
C ALA A 143 19.54 -3.12 -17.35
N SER A 144 18.52 -2.65 -16.63
CA SER A 144 18.33 -2.89 -15.20
C SER A 144 18.14 -4.37 -14.87
N LEU A 145 17.33 -5.08 -15.67
CA LEU A 145 17.13 -6.52 -15.52
C LEU A 145 18.43 -7.30 -15.78
N CYS A 146 19.17 -6.97 -16.85
CA CYS A 146 20.49 -7.55 -17.13
C CYS A 146 21.48 -7.32 -15.99
N PHE A 147 21.52 -6.10 -15.44
CA PHE A 147 22.36 -5.76 -14.30
C PHE A 147 22.00 -6.60 -13.05
N THR A 148 20.70 -6.76 -12.76
CA THR A 148 20.23 -7.57 -11.63
C THR A 148 20.64 -9.04 -11.81
N LEU A 149 20.43 -9.60 -13.01
CA LEU A 149 20.82 -10.98 -13.32
C LEU A 149 22.34 -11.16 -13.24
N ARG A 150 23.13 -10.24 -13.80
CA ARG A 150 24.60 -10.29 -13.71
C ARG A 150 25.10 -10.27 -12.27
N ASN A 151 24.52 -9.44 -11.40
CA ASN A 151 24.88 -9.42 -9.99
C ASN A 151 24.60 -10.76 -9.30
N GLU A 152 23.53 -11.46 -9.68
CA GLU A 152 23.28 -12.81 -9.18
C GLU A 152 24.31 -13.82 -9.66
N PHE A 153 24.75 -13.74 -10.93
CA PHE A 153 25.85 -14.56 -11.44
C PHE A 153 27.18 -14.24 -10.73
N LEU A 154 27.47 -12.97 -10.45
CA LEU A 154 28.64 -12.55 -9.66
C LEU A 154 28.62 -13.10 -8.24
N ARG A 155 27.43 -13.23 -7.63
CA ARG A 155 27.28 -13.84 -6.31
C ARG A 155 27.70 -15.33 -6.30
N HIS A 156 27.70 -15.97 -7.45
CA HIS A 156 28.12 -17.36 -7.66
C HIS A 156 29.41 -17.45 -8.49
N ILE A 157 30.36 -16.56 -8.24
CA ILE A 157 31.62 -16.48 -9.01
C ILE A 157 32.47 -17.75 -8.89
N GLU A 158 32.27 -18.56 -7.85
CA GLU A 158 32.93 -19.86 -7.65
C GLU A 158 32.69 -20.83 -8.80
N LEU A 159 31.60 -20.67 -9.56
CA LEU A 159 31.31 -21.47 -10.73
C LEU A 159 32.37 -21.34 -11.83
N THR A 160 33.08 -20.21 -11.92
CA THR A 160 34.14 -19.98 -12.92
C THR A 160 35.30 -20.97 -12.80
N THR A 161 35.58 -21.43 -11.58
CA THR A 161 36.68 -22.36 -11.27
C THR A 161 36.19 -23.80 -11.04
N SER A 162 34.87 -24.04 -11.20
CA SER A 162 34.29 -25.36 -10.95
C SER A 162 34.83 -26.42 -11.91
N ALA A 163 35.33 -27.52 -11.36
CA ALA A 163 35.78 -28.67 -12.12
C ALA A 163 34.60 -29.52 -12.66
N ARG A 164 33.38 -29.31 -12.17
CA ARG A 164 32.17 -30.05 -12.55
C ARG A 164 31.42 -29.42 -13.73
N LEU A 165 31.78 -28.17 -14.12
CA LEU A 165 31.19 -27.47 -15.25
C LEU A 165 31.97 -27.74 -16.54
N SER A 166 31.24 -27.91 -17.65
CA SER A 166 31.83 -27.98 -18.98
C SER A 166 32.38 -26.64 -19.44
N ASP A 167 33.26 -26.64 -20.44
CA ASP A 167 33.75 -25.42 -21.07
C ASP A 167 32.62 -24.60 -21.70
N TYR A 168 31.54 -25.26 -22.15
CA TYR A 168 30.35 -24.60 -22.65
C TYR A 168 29.63 -23.84 -21.55
N ASP A 169 29.43 -24.44 -20.36
CA ASP A 169 28.82 -23.79 -19.22
C ASP A 169 29.65 -22.57 -18.78
N LYS A 170 30.99 -22.71 -18.73
CA LYS A 170 31.91 -21.62 -18.37
C LYS A 170 31.93 -20.48 -19.39
N LYS A 171 31.83 -20.81 -20.69
CA LYS A 171 31.73 -19.79 -21.73
C LYS A 171 30.43 -18.98 -21.61
N TYR A 172 29.32 -19.64 -21.35
CA TYR A 172 28.04 -18.98 -21.10
C TYR A 172 28.09 -18.11 -19.84
N LEU A 173 28.60 -18.64 -18.73
CA LEU A 173 28.82 -17.89 -17.49
C LEU A 173 29.61 -16.61 -17.76
N LYS A 174 30.71 -16.72 -18.50
CA LYS A 174 31.56 -15.60 -18.85
C LYS A 174 30.84 -14.56 -19.71
N SER A 175 30.02 -14.95 -20.70
CA SER A 175 29.27 -14.00 -21.54
C SER A 175 28.30 -13.14 -20.72
N ILE A 176 27.65 -13.71 -19.69
CA ILE A 176 26.79 -12.93 -18.76
C ILE A 176 27.65 -11.98 -17.92
N LEU A 177 28.78 -12.43 -17.38
CA LEU A 177 29.63 -11.61 -16.51
C LEU A 177 30.29 -10.45 -17.25
N ASP A 178 30.73 -10.69 -18.51
CA ASP A 178 31.42 -9.69 -19.36
C ASP A 178 30.44 -8.76 -20.11
N ASP A 179 29.12 -8.95 -19.97
CA ASP A 179 28.05 -8.20 -20.67
C ASP A 179 28.02 -8.41 -22.20
N ASP A 180 28.47 -9.57 -22.65
CA ASP A 180 28.48 -9.97 -24.06
C ASP A 180 27.29 -10.88 -24.44
N ALA A 181 26.39 -11.14 -23.49
CA ALA A 181 25.24 -12.01 -23.66
C ALA A 181 24.11 -11.33 -24.45
N THR A 182 23.42 -12.12 -25.26
CA THR A 182 22.24 -11.66 -26.03
C THR A 182 20.99 -11.58 -25.15
N ILE A 183 19.93 -10.92 -25.65
CA ILE A 183 18.63 -10.89 -24.97
C ILE A 183 18.09 -12.31 -24.71
N ILE A 184 18.32 -13.25 -25.64
CA ILE A 184 17.91 -14.65 -25.49
C ILE A 184 18.68 -15.32 -24.36
N ASP A 185 19.99 -15.06 -24.27
CA ASP A 185 20.80 -15.61 -23.17
C ASP A 185 20.26 -15.14 -21.82
N TYR A 186 19.94 -13.84 -21.68
CA TYR A 186 19.35 -13.31 -20.46
C TYR A 186 17.96 -13.87 -20.15
N GLN A 187 17.13 -14.13 -21.15
CA GLN A 187 15.82 -14.77 -20.97
C GLN A 187 15.91 -16.18 -20.37
N PHE A 188 17.00 -16.91 -20.66
CA PHE A 188 17.23 -18.27 -20.14
C PHE A 188 18.24 -18.31 -18.98
N ALA A 189 18.71 -17.16 -18.51
CA ALA A 189 19.81 -17.05 -17.57
C ALA A 189 19.57 -17.81 -16.26
N LEU A 190 18.38 -17.69 -15.65
CA LEU A 190 18.07 -18.35 -14.38
C LEU A 190 18.02 -19.87 -14.51
N GLY A 191 17.46 -20.39 -15.60
CA GLY A 191 17.46 -21.82 -15.87
C GLY A 191 18.88 -22.37 -16.05
N LYS A 192 19.73 -21.66 -16.78
CA LYS A 192 21.15 -22.02 -16.94
C LYS A 192 21.92 -21.94 -15.63
N LEU A 193 21.74 -20.87 -14.84
CA LEU A 193 22.38 -20.73 -13.54
C LEU A 193 21.98 -21.86 -12.59
N SER A 194 20.68 -22.22 -12.53
CA SER A 194 20.21 -23.31 -11.69
C SER A 194 20.85 -24.65 -12.08
N ALA A 195 20.98 -24.93 -13.38
CA ALA A 195 21.64 -26.15 -13.87
C ALA A 195 23.14 -26.18 -13.51
N MET A 196 23.85 -25.03 -13.64
CA MET A 196 25.27 -24.93 -13.27
C MET A 196 25.49 -25.11 -11.77
N LEU A 197 24.65 -24.48 -10.94
CA LEU A 197 24.71 -24.60 -9.48
C LEU A 197 24.41 -26.04 -9.03
N SER A 198 23.38 -26.67 -9.62
CA SER A 198 23.06 -28.06 -9.32
C SER A 198 24.20 -29.02 -9.66
N LYS A 199 24.88 -28.84 -10.81
CA LYS A 199 26.08 -29.61 -11.16
C LYS A 199 27.23 -29.37 -10.17
N HIS A 200 27.47 -28.10 -9.81
CA HIS A 200 28.59 -27.72 -8.94
C HIS A 200 28.41 -28.28 -7.52
N TYR A 201 27.24 -28.08 -6.92
CA TYR A 201 26.96 -28.49 -5.55
C TYR A 201 26.49 -29.96 -5.43
N GLY A 202 26.06 -30.59 -6.54
CA GLY A 202 25.45 -31.94 -6.53
C GLY A 202 24.11 -31.97 -5.84
N ARG A 203 23.38 -30.84 -5.82
CA ARG A 203 22.10 -30.67 -5.13
C ARG A 203 21.21 -29.68 -5.90
N ASN A 204 19.90 -29.90 -5.88
CA ASN A 204 18.95 -29.01 -6.52
C ASN A 204 18.94 -27.63 -5.86
N VAL A 205 18.49 -26.64 -6.61
CA VAL A 205 18.59 -25.21 -6.31
C VAL A 205 17.26 -24.68 -5.77
N ILE A 206 17.31 -23.85 -4.76
CA ILE A 206 16.17 -23.05 -4.32
C ILE A 206 16.23 -21.71 -5.03
N VAL A 207 15.10 -21.29 -5.61
CA VAL A 207 14.97 -20.03 -6.36
C VAL A 207 13.98 -19.12 -5.65
N ILE A 208 14.43 -17.94 -5.25
CA ILE A 208 13.59 -16.94 -4.57
C ILE A 208 13.60 -15.66 -5.40
N ILE A 209 12.42 -15.20 -5.79
CA ILE A 209 12.24 -13.98 -6.60
C ILE A 209 11.27 -13.06 -5.90
N ASP A 210 11.79 -11.95 -5.37
CA ASP A 210 11.02 -10.94 -4.65
C ASP A 210 10.58 -9.82 -5.59
N GLU A 211 9.32 -9.38 -5.44
CA GLU A 211 8.67 -8.32 -6.22
C GLU A 211 8.75 -8.57 -7.74
N TYR A 212 8.42 -9.79 -8.18
CA TYR A 212 8.51 -10.22 -9.59
C TYR A 212 7.65 -9.37 -10.54
N ASP A 213 6.60 -8.75 -10.05
CA ASP A 213 5.63 -7.95 -10.78
C ASP A 213 6.01 -6.46 -10.92
N THR A 214 7.02 -5.99 -10.21
CA THR A 214 7.46 -4.57 -10.28
C THR A 214 7.88 -4.14 -11.70
N PRO A 215 8.69 -4.90 -12.48
CA PRO A 215 9.01 -4.52 -13.85
C PRO A 215 7.78 -4.45 -14.75
N ILE A 216 6.82 -5.36 -14.53
CA ILE A 216 5.58 -5.46 -15.32
C ILE A 216 4.67 -4.26 -15.02
N GLN A 217 4.56 -3.87 -13.75
CA GLN A 217 3.86 -2.66 -13.34
C GLN A 217 4.43 -1.42 -14.05
N GLN A 218 5.75 -1.28 -14.07
CA GLN A 218 6.40 -0.15 -14.73
C GLN A 218 6.17 -0.18 -16.25
N GLY A 219 6.19 -1.37 -16.86
CA GLY A 219 5.83 -1.54 -18.27
C GLY A 219 4.44 -1.04 -18.59
N HIS A 220 3.47 -1.28 -17.72
CA HIS A 220 2.11 -0.75 -17.86
C HIS A 220 2.07 0.78 -17.75
N ILE A 221 2.68 1.36 -16.72
CA ILE A 221 2.68 2.81 -16.48
C ILE A 221 3.36 3.58 -17.62
N PHE A 222 4.45 3.06 -18.16
CA PHE A 222 5.26 3.75 -19.18
C PHE A 222 5.10 3.21 -20.61
N GLY A 223 4.14 2.30 -20.86
CA GLY A 223 3.73 1.89 -22.20
C GLY A 223 4.67 0.91 -22.91
N TYR A 224 5.46 0.10 -22.17
CA TYR A 224 6.30 -1.00 -22.72
C TYR A 224 5.93 -2.36 -22.10
N TYR A 225 4.63 -2.56 -21.86
CA TYR A 225 4.09 -3.74 -21.18
C TYR A 225 4.40 -5.05 -21.91
N ASP A 226 4.20 -5.08 -23.24
CA ASP A 226 4.36 -6.29 -24.05
C ASP A 226 5.81 -6.79 -24.07
N GLU A 227 6.76 -5.87 -24.13
CA GLU A 227 8.19 -6.19 -24.13
C GLU A 227 8.62 -6.80 -22.80
N VAL A 228 8.23 -6.19 -21.69
CA VAL A 228 8.61 -6.68 -20.35
C VAL A 228 7.92 -8.00 -20.03
N ILE A 229 6.66 -8.17 -20.39
CA ILE A 229 5.92 -9.42 -20.19
C ILE A 229 6.57 -10.57 -20.99
N GLY A 230 6.95 -10.32 -22.25
CA GLY A 230 7.64 -11.31 -23.09
C GLY A 230 8.97 -11.76 -22.48
N PHE A 231 9.75 -10.83 -21.97
CA PHE A 231 11.02 -11.11 -21.30
C PHE A 231 10.82 -11.90 -20.00
N MET A 232 9.97 -11.41 -19.10
CA MET A 232 9.72 -12.03 -17.79
C MET A 232 9.10 -13.43 -17.91
N ARG A 233 8.22 -13.65 -18.89
CA ARG A 233 7.64 -14.97 -19.18
C ARG A 233 8.72 -15.99 -19.46
N ASN A 234 9.66 -15.69 -20.36
CA ASN A 234 10.74 -16.61 -20.72
C ASN A 234 11.69 -16.83 -19.53
N LEU A 235 12.06 -15.78 -18.83
CA LEU A 235 12.95 -15.84 -17.66
C LEU A 235 12.40 -16.73 -16.54
N LEU A 236 11.12 -16.54 -16.17
CA LEU A 236 10.47 -17.30 -15.09
C LEU A 236 10.16 -18.73 -15.54
N SER A 237 9.66 -18.93 -16.77
CA SER A 237 9.39 -20.27 -17.29
C SER A 237 10.66 -21.14 -17.36
N ALA A 238 11.79 -20.56 -17.77
CA ALA A 238 13.05 -21.31 -17.88
C ALA A 238 13.56 -21.88 -16.55
N VAL A 239 13.22 -21.26 -15.44
CA VAL A 239 13.72 -21.69 -14.13
C VAL A 239 12.66 -22.44 -13.30
N LEU A 240 11.38 -22.14 -13.49
CA LEU A 240 10.30 -22.72 -12.68
C LEU A 240 9.56 -23.87 -13.34
N LYS A 241 9.53 -23.92 -14.68
CA LYS A 241 8.80 -24.94 -15.43
C LYS A 241 9.71 -26.10 -15.81
N ASP A 242 9.30 -27.33 -15.51
CA ASP A 242 9.97 -28.56 -15.93
C ASP A 242 11.51 -28.56 -15.73
N ASN A 243 11.98 -27.81 -14.73
CA ASN A 243 13.40 -27.68 -14.41
C ASN A 243 13.84 -28.78 -13.44
N PRO A 244 14.63 -29.79 -13.89
CA PRO A 244 15.07 -30.88 -13.03
C PRO A 244 16.04 -30.42 -11.93
N SER A 245 16.66 -29.26 -12.08
CA SER A 245 17.57 -28.67 -11.09
C SER A 245 16.84 -27.87 -10.01
N LEU A 246 15.51 -27.68 -10.12
CA LEU A 246 14.74 -26.93 -9.12
C LEU A 246 14.37 -27.82 -7.93
N GLU A 247 14.75 -27.39 -6.74
CA GLU A 247 14.24 -27.97 -5.48
C GLU A 247 12.94 -27.28 -5.07
N LEU A 248 12.96 -25.95 -4.99
CA LEU A 248 11.87 -25.12 -4.51
C LEU A 248 11.95 -23.74 -5.20
N GLY A 249 10.82 -23.24 -5.68
CA GLY A 249 10.64 -21.88 -6.17
C GLY A 249 9.75 -21.08 -5.25
N ILE A 250 10.12 -19.84 -4.90
CA ILE A 250 9.29 -18.92 -4.13
C ILE A 250 9.28 -17.57 -4.82
N LEU A 251 8.09 -17.07 -5.14
CA LEU A 251 7.90 -15.74 -5.70
C LEU A 251 7.06 -14.89 -4.77
N THR A 252 7.35 -13.59 -4.74
CA THR A 252 6.48 -12.62 -4.08
C THR A 252 6.14 -11.46 -4.99
N GLY A 253 4.93 -10.95 -4.87
CA GLY A 253 4.42 -9.79 -5.62
C GLY A 253 3.19 -9.19 -4.96
N ILE A 254 2.52 -8.29 -5.66
CA ILE A 254 1.22 -7.74 -5.31
C ILE A 254 0.12 -8.46 -6.07
N LEU A 255 0.30 -8.62 -7.39
CA LEU A 255 -0.66 -9.27 -8.28
C LEU A 255 -0.23 -10.70 -8.65
N ARG A 256 -1.21 -11.55 -8.91
CA ARG A 256 -1.02 -12.80 -9.64
C ARG A 256 -1.21 -12.53 -11.12
N ILE A 257 -0.17 -12.27 -11.88
CA ILE A 257 -0.27 -11.99 -13.32
C ILE A 257 -0.49 -13.30 -14.09
N ALA A 258 -1.69 -13.90 -13.90
CA ALA A 258 -2.02 -15.22 -14.42
C ALA A 258 -2.52 -15.19 -15.87
N LYS A 259 -3.33 -14.22 -16.25
CA LYS A 259 -3.96 -14.09 -17.57
C LYS A 259 -2.94 -13.89 -18.70
N GLU A 260 -1.77 -13.34 -18.40
CA GLU A 260 -0.68 -13.09 -19.37
C GLU A 260 0.14 -14.34 -19.74
N SER A 261 -0.33 -15.53 -19.43
CA SER A 261 0.42 -16.79 -19.68
C SER A 261 1.79 -16.84 -19.01
N LEU A 262 2.08 -15.93 -18.07
CA LEU A 262 3.36 -15.88 -17.35
C LEU A 262 3.61 -17.20 -16.60
N PHE A 263 2.54 -17.76 -16.07
CA PHE A 263 2.53 -19.02 -15.35
C PHE A 263 1.73 -20.12 -16.08
N SER A 264 1.28 -19.90 -17.33
CA SER A 264 0.58 -20.91 -18.10
C SER A 264 1.52 -22.10 -18.36
N GLY A 265 1.12 -23.26 -17.84
CA GLY A 265 1.92 -24.47 -17.91
C GLY A 265 2.81 -24.73 -16.68
N LEU A 266 2.77 -23.91 -15.64
CA LEU A 266 3.24 -24.30 -14.30
C LEU A 266 2.13 -25.06 -13.58
N ASN A 267 2.06 -26.37 -13.80
CA ASN A 267 1.05 -27.24 -13.16
C ASN A 267 1.31 -27.43 -11.65
N ASN A 268 2.41 -26.90 -11.14
CA ASN A 268 2.93 -27.09 -9.78
C ASN A 268 3.01 -25.79 -8.99
N LEU A 269 2.34 -24.73 -9.43
CA LEU A 269 2.30 -23.43 -8.76
C LEU A 269 1.18 -23.41 -7.71
N VAL A 270 1.55 -23.21 -6.44
CA VAL A 270 0.62 -22.87 -5.36
C VAL A 270 0.59 -21.36 -5.21
N VAL A 271 -0.55 -20.77 -5.52
CA VAL A 271 -0.79 -19.35 -5.33
C VAL A 271 -1.44 -19.13 -3.97
N ASN A 272 -0.92 -18.23 -3.19
CA ASN A 272 -1.46 -17.84 -1.90
C ASN A 272 -1.69 -16.33 -1.86
N THR A 273 -2.95 -15.95 -1.86
CA THR A 273 -3.43 -14.56 -1.89
C THR A 273 -3.80 -14.07 -0.49
N ILE A 274 -4.26 -12.84 -0.40
CA ILE A 274 -4.82 -12.28 0.85
C ILE A 274 -6.17 -12.91 1.25
N LEU A 275 -6.82 -13.66 0.35
CA LEU A 275 -8.09 -14.35 0.64
C LEU A 275 -7.89 -15.73 1.26
N ASP A 276 -6.66 -16.26 1.25
CA ASP A 276 -6.35 -17.61 1.70
C ASP A 276 -5.95 -17.63 3.18
N ASP A 277 -6.42 -18.65 3.91
CA ASP A 277 -6.09 -18.86 5.33
C ASP A 277 -4.64 -19.33 5.52
N GLU A 278 -4.14 -20.18 4.60
CA GLU A 278 -2.78 -20.68 4.66
C GLU A 278 -1.77 -19.53 4.56
N TYR A 279 -0.69 -19.63 5.31
CA TYR A 279 0.40 -18.64 5.34
C TYR A 279 0.00 -17.19 5.70
N SER A 280 -1.24 -16.94 6.08
CA SER A 280 -1.79 -15.61 6.38
C SER A 280 -0.98 -14.87 7.47
N GLN A 281 -0.55 -15.59 8.51
CA GLN A 281 0.15 -15.04 9.68
C GLN A 281 1.63 -14.69 9.43
N TYR A 282 2.21 -15.09 8.29
CA TYR A 282 3.66 -14.89 8.06
C TYR A 282 4.01 -13.55 7.43
N PHE A 283 3.03 -12.86 6.88
CA PHE A 283 3.20 -11.56 6.25
C PHE A 283 2.37 -10.51 7.01
N GLY A 284 3.03 -9.63 7.75
CA GLY A 284 2.41 -8.70 8.68
C GLY A 284 2.48 -9.17 10.13
N PHE A 285 1.81 -8.47 11.06
CA PHE A 285 1.78 -8.82 12.47
C PHE A 285 0.37 -9.18 12.93
N THR A 286 0.26 -10.23 13.76
CA THR A 286 -1.00 -10.59 14.42
C THR A 286 -1.23 -9.72 15.67
N GLU A 287 -2.46 -9.75 16.21
CA GLU A 287 -2.82 -9.05 17.46
C GLU A 287 -1.90 -9.46 18.62
N GLU A 288 -1.60 -10.77 18.75
CA GLU A 288 -0.73 -11.28 19.82
C GLU A 288 0.70 -10.77 19.67
N GLU A 289 1.20 -10.68 18.44
CA GLU A 289 2.54 -10.18 18.15
C GLU A 289 2.66 -8.68 18.45
N VAL A 290 1.66 -7.89 18.08
CA VAL A 290 1.62 -6.44 18.39
C VAL A 290 1.47 -6.21 19.89
N SER A 291 0.64 -7.01 20.58
CA SER A 291 0.50 -6.96 22.04
C SER A 291 1.83 -7.28 22.74
N ALA A 292 2.55 -8.30 22.27
CA ALA A 292 3.88 -8.64 22.80
C ALA A 292 4.90 -7.51 22.53
N MET A 293 4.86 -6.87 21.38
CA MET A 293 5.69 -5.70 21.08
C MET A 293 5.37 -4.53 22.01
N ALA A 294 4.09 -4.20 22.21
CA ALA A 294 3.66 -3.12 23.09
C ALA A 294 4.10 -3.39 24.54
N GLN A 295 3.98 -4.62 25.01
CA GLN A 295 4.48 -5.03 26.33
C GLN A 295 6.01 -4.87 26.42
N TYR A 296 6.75 -5.35 25.42
CA TYR A 296 8.21 -5.24 25.37
C TYR A 296 8.67 -3.77 25.42
N TYR A 297 8.00 -2.88 24.70
CA TYR A 297 8.33 -1.45 24.70
C TYR A 297 7.70 -0.69 25.88
N GLY A 298 6.82 -1.29 26.67
CA GLY A 298 6.22 -0.70 27.87
C GLY A 298 5.13 0.31 27.55
N VAL A 299 4.35 0.07 26.49
CA VAL A 299 3.26 0.95 26.02
C VAL A 299 1.97 0.15 25.76
N SER A 300 1.69 -0.84 26.58
CA SER A 300 0.48 -1.67 26.48
C SER A 300 -0.82 -0.88 26.62
N ASP A 301 -0.78 0.28 27.28
CA ASP A 301 -1.89 1.23 27.39
C ASP A 301 -2.27 1.90 26.06
N ARG A 302 -1.39 1.80 25.05
CA ARG A 302 -1.62 2.38 23.72
C ARG A 302 -2.08 1.37 22.65
N LEU A 303 -2.40 0.14 23.03
CA LEU A 303 -2.89 -0.87 22.08
C LEU A 303 -4.13 -0.42 21.30
N GLY A 304 -5.06 0.30 21.95
CA GLY A 304 -6.22 0.86 21.28
C GLY A 304 -5.87 1.83 20.15
N GLU A 305 -4.88 2.72 20.39
CA GLU A 305 -4.38 3.67 19.39
C GLU A 305 -3.69 2.94 18.22
N ILE A 306 -2.84 1.94 18.53
CA ILE A 306 -2.15 1.14 17.51
C ILE A 306 -3.17 0.40 16.63
N LYS A 307 -4.22 -0.15 17.24
CA LYS A 307 -5.30 -0.85 16.55
C LYS A 307 -6.07 0.08 15.61
N GLU A 308 -6.50 1.23 16.08
CA GLU A 308 -7.24 2.20 15.27
C GLU A 308 -6.43 2.67 14.05
N TRP A 309 -5.12 2.84 14.21
CA TRP A 309 -4.27 3.38 13.16
C TRP A 309 -3.74 2.36 12.17
N TYR A 310 -3.47 1.10 12.57
CA TYR A 310 -2.63 0.18 11.77
C TYR A 310 -3.17 -1.24 11.63
N ASP A 311 -4.28 -1.58 12.29
CA ASP A 311 -4.98 -2.85 12.18
C ASP A 311 -5.95 -2.86 10.98
N GLY A 312 -6.81 -3.87 10.91
CA GLY A 312 -7.97 -3.95 10.04
C GLY A 312 -7.75 -4.69 8.73
N TYR A 313 -6.55 -5.19 8.45
CA TYR A 313 -6.36 -6.10 7.33
C TYR A 313 -6.79 -7.52 7.70
N MET A 314 -7.47 -8.18 6.78
CA MET A 314 -7.83 -9.59 6.90
C MET A 314 -7.12 -10.40 5.82
N PHE A 315 -6.27 -11.34 6.23
CA PHE A 315 -5.70 -12.33 5.32
C PHE A 315 -6.34 -13.68 5.65
N GLY A 316 -7.18 -14.18 4.72
CA GLY A 316 -8.12 -15.23 5.05
C GLY A 316 -8.98 -14.83 6.25
N ARG A 317 -8.91 -15.62 7.35
CA ARG A 317 -9.60 -15.35 8.62
C ARG A 317 -8.70 -14.74 9.70
N THR A 318 -7.47 -14.37 9.35
CA THR A 318 -6.49 -13.83 10.31
C THR A 318 -6.46 -12.30 10.22
N GLY A 319 -6.68 -11.62 11.36
CA GLY A 319 -6.48 -10.18 11.51
C GLY A 319 -5.00 -9.82 11.48
N ILE A 320 -4.62 -8.86 10.66
CA ILE A 320 -3.22 -8.52 10.40
C ILE A 320 -3.02 -7.00 10.47
N TYR A 321 -2.00 -6.59 11.22
CA TYR A 321 -1.49 -5.22 11.24
C TYR A 321 -0.44 -4.99 10.16
N ASN A 322 -0.40 -3.78 9.61
CA ASN A 322 0.69 -3.39 8.73
C ASN A 322 2.03 -3.29 9.50
N PRO A 323 2.99 -4.18 9.24
CA PRO A 323 4.22 -4.24 10.04
C PRO A 323 5.12 -3.01 9.86
N TRP A 324 5.14 -2.41 8.66
CA TRP A 324 5.90 -1.18 8.41
C TRP A 324 5.41 -0.03 9.28
N SER A 325 4.11 0.17 9.34
CA SER A 325 3.50 1.27 10.09
C SER A 325 3.64 1.06 11.60
N VAL A 326 3.43 -0.17 12.08
CA VAL A 326 3.65 -0.54 13.49
C VAL A 326 5.11 -0.32 13.92
N ILE A 327 6.09 -0.78 13.12
CA ILE A 327 7.52 -0.60 13.40
C ILE A 327 7.88 0.89 13.45
N ASN A 328 7.39 1.68 12.49
CA ASN A 328 7.62 3.12 12.46
C ASN A 328 6.95 3.86 13.61
N TYR A 329 5.77 3.42 14.06
CA TYR A 329 5.10 3.97 15.24
C TYR A 329 5.98 3.83 16.49
N PHE A 330 6.50 2.63 16.78
CA PHE A 330 7.40 2.42 17.92
C PHE A 330 8.68 3.25 17.80
N ASN A 331 9.27 3.33 16.59
CA ASN A 331 10.47 4.13 16.35
C ASN A 331 10.21 5.63 16.44
N ASN A 332 9.00 6.10 16.13
CA ASN A 332 8.57 7.51 16.22
C ASN A 332 8.05 7.87 17.61
N LYS A 333 8.60 7.29 18.67
CA LYS A 333 8.22 7.55 20.06
C LYS A 333 6.72 7.34 20.35
N CYS A 334 6.12 6.38 19.69
CA CYS A 334 4.69 6.07 19.77
C CYS A 334 3.78 7.28 19.44
N VAL A 335 4.18 8.09 18.47
CA VAL A 335 3.33 9.14 17.91
C VAL A 335 2.76 8.64 16.58
N PRO A 336 1.44 8.46 16.47
CA PRO A 336 0.82 7.91 15.26
C PRO A 336 0.94 8.89 14.08
N LYS A 337 1.16 8.34 12.89
CA LYS A 337 1.24 9.05 11.61
C LYS A 337 0.88 8.10 10.48
N ALA A 338 0.48 8.64 9.33
CA ALA A 338 0.35 7.90 8.10
C ALA A 338 1.75 7.62 7.48
N PHE A 339 2.42 6.57 7.95
CA PHE A 339 3.76 6.18 7.49
C PHE A 339 3.73 5.58 6.09
N TRP A 340 2.59 4.99 5.71
CA TRP A 340 2.39 4.34 4.42
C TRP A 340 2.29 5.34 3.25
N SER A 341 1.75 6.53 3.47
CA SER A 341 1.50 7.58 2.47
C SER A 341 2.76 8.14 1.78
N ARG A 342 3.94 7.93 2.34
CA ARG A 342 5.21 8.48 1.82
C ARG A 342 5.92 7.54 0.86
N THR A 343 5.23 6.56 0.27
CA THR A 343 5.85 5.50 -0.50
C THR A 343 5.49 5.60 -1.96
N SER A 344 6.47 5.39 -2.84
CA SER A 344 6.28 5.30 -4.30
C SER A 344 5.24 4.21 -4.63
N GLY A 345 4.32 4.50 -5.55
CA GLY A 345 3.31 3.56 -6.03
C GLY A 345 1.87 4.07 -5.96
N ASN A 346 1.64 5.31 -5.52
CA ASN A 346 0.33 5.96 -5.56
C ASN A 346 -0.05 6.44 -6.98
N GLU A 347 0.87 6.35 -7.94
CA GLU A 347 0.64 6.77 -9.33
C GLU A 347 -0.55 6.04 -9.96
N ILE A 348 -0.65 4.72 -9.75
CA ILE A 348 -1.80 3.93 -10.24
C ILE A 348 -3.11 4.39 -9.62
N ILE A 349 -3.10 4.74 -8.33
CA ILE A 349 -4.31 5.26 -7.67
C ILE A 349 -4.72 6.59 -8.27
N GLY A 350 -3.77 7.45 -8.59
CA GLY A 350 -4.03 8.68 -9.33
C GLY A 350 -4.72 8.40 -10.68
N GLU A 351 -4.28 7.40 -11.42
CA GLU A 351 -4.89 6.97 -12.69
C GLU A 351 -6.30 6.41 -12.50
N LEU A 352 -6.51 5.54 -11.50
CA LEU A 352 -7.82 4.99 -11.15
C LEU A 352 -8.85 6.08 -10.83
N PHE A 353 -8.43 7.08 -10.08
CA PHE A 353 -9.27 8.24 -9.82
C PHE A 353 -9.55 9.07 -11.09
N ASN A 354 -8.70 9.06 -12.11
CA ASN A 354 -8.92 9.81 -13.38
C ASN A 354 -9.96 9.13 -14.29
N SER A 355 -10.09 7.83 -14.21
CA SER A 355 -11.05 7.04 -14.98
C SER A 355 -12.39 6.83 -14.25
N ALA A 356 -12.50 7.26 -12.99
CA ALA A 356 -13.62 6.98 -12.11
C ALA A 356 -14.90 7.74 -12.50
N ASP A 357 -16.01 7.01 -12.52
CA ASP A 357 -17.35 7.55 -12.70
C ASP A 357 -17.97 8.07 -11.38
N THR A 358 -19.20 8.57 -11.43
CA THR A 358 -19.93 9.06 -10.26
C THR A 358 -20.17 7.96 -9.22
N THR A 359 -20.34 6.71 -9.65
CA THR A 359 -20.55 5.55 -8.77
C THR A 359 -19.33 5.26 -7.91
N PHE A 360 -18.14 5.36 -8.50
CA PHE A 360 -16.89 5.20 -7.74
C PHE A 360 -16.72 6.32 -6.69
N ALA A 361 -17.04 7.57 -7.06
CA ALA A 361 -16.96 8.70 -6.14
C ALA A 361 -17.91 8.54 -4.94
N ASP A 362 -19.17 8.13 -5.17
CA ASP A 362 -20.15 7.85 -4.13
C ASP A 362 -19.71 6.70 -3.20
N ASN A 363 -19.20 5.61 -3.79
CA ASN A 363 -18.70 4.48 -3.02
C ASN A 363 -17.45 4.85 -2.20
N LEU A 364 -16.55 5.66 -2.74
CA LEU A 364 -15.40 6.16 -2.00
C LEU A 364 -15.82 6.99 -0.79
N LEU A 365 -16.84 7.83 -0.94
CA LEU A 365 -17.39 8.57 0.18
C LEU A 365 -17.96 7.64 1.26
N ARG A 366 -18.76 6.65 0.88
CA ARG A 366 -19.29 5.65 1.82
C ARG A 366 -18.15 4.96 2.59
N LEU A 367 -17.07 4.60 1.91
CA LEU A 367 -15.86 4.03 2.52
C LEU A 367 -15.22 4.99 3.52
N LEU A 368 -15.03 6.26 3.16
CA LEU A 368 -14.46 7.29 4.05
C LEU A 368 -15.32 7.53 5.30
N GLN A 369 -16.63 7.29 5.21
CA GLN A 369 -17.55 7.39 6.34
C GLN A 369 -17.56 6.14 7.24
N GLY A 370 -16.78 5.12 6.89
CA GLY A 370 -16.70 3.84 7.62
C GLY A 370 -17.79 2.85 7.24
N SER A 371 -18.49 3.07 6.11
CA SER A 371 -19.42 2.09 5.53
C SER A 371 -18.66 1.09 4.66
N THR A 372 -19.30 -0.02 4.32
CA THR A 372 -18.80 -1.00 3.36
C THR A 372 -19.39 -0.80 1.97
N ILE A 373 -18.68 -1.28 0.95
CA ILE A 373 -19.18 -1.46 -0.41
C ILE A 373 -19.16 -2.95 -0.75
N GLN A 374 -20.01 -3.38 -1.65
CA GLN A 374 -19.97 -4.76 -2.18
C GLN A 374 -19.23 -4.77 -3.51
N ALA A 375 -18.36 -5.77 -3.70
CA ALA A 375 -17.62 -5.97 -4.94
C ALA A 375 -17.45 -7.46 -5.21
N ILE A 376 -17.37 -7.83 -6.49
CA ILE A 376 -16.90 -9.13 -6.95
C ILE A 376 -15.37 -9.04 -6.98
N VAL A 377 -14.70 -9.85 -6.17
CA VAL A 377 -13.24 -9.79 -6.02
C VAL A 377 -12.57 -10.80 -6.96
N ASP A 378 -11.83 -10.30 -7.94
CA ASP A 378 -10.93 -11.09 -8.77
C ASP A 378 -9.47 -10.85 -8.34
N THR A 379 -8.78 -11.87 -7.84
CA THR A 379 -7.35 -11.80 -7.50
C THR A 379 -6.42 -12.08 -8.66
N ASP A 380 -6.98 -12.46 -9.83
CA ASP A 380 -6.26 -12.79 -11.05
C ASP A 380 -6.22 -11.63 -12.07
N ILE A 381 -6.46 -10.41 -11.59
CA ILE A 381 -6.41 -9.19 -12.40
C ILE A 381 -5.00 -8.91 -12.93
N ILE A 382 -4.95 -8.32 -14.12
CA ILE A 382 -3.72 -7.83 -14.73
C ILE A 382 -3.75 -6.31 -14.88
N TYR A 383 -2.59 -5.68 -14.95
CA TYR A 383 -2.50 -4.21 -15.01
C TYR A 383 -3.34 -3.56 -16.13
N PRO A 384 -3.39 -4.08 -17.38
CA PRO A 384 -4.22 -3.48 -18.44
C PRO A 384 -5.74 -3.53 -18.17
N GLU A 385 -6.21 -4.43 -17.31
CA GLU A 385 -7.64 -4.56 -16.98
C GLU A 385 -8.10 -3.60 -15.88
N ILE A 386 -7.19 -2.99 -15.13
CA ILE A 386 -7.51 -2.17 -13.93
C ILE A 386 -8.47 -1.01 -14.25
N ASN A 387 -8.45 -0.47 -15.47
CA ASN A 387 -9.34 0.60 -15.90
C ASN A 387 -10.63 0.11 -16.57
N GLY A 388 -10.95 -1.20 -16.51
CA GLY A 388 -12.05 -1.81 -17.25
C GLY A 388 -13.43 -1.61 -16.62
N ASP A 389 -13.58 -1.99 -15.36
CA ASP A 389 -14.81 -1.90 -14.60
C ASP A 389 -14.55 -1.62 -13.11
N ILE A 390 -15.62 -1.29 -12.38
CA ILE A 390 -15.52 -0.87 -10.98
C ILE A 390 -15.09 -2.00 -10.04
N ASP A 391 -15.48 -3.24 -10.29
CA ASP A 391 -15.10 -4.40 -9.46
C ASP A 391 -13.61 -4.72 -9.63
N THR A 392 -13.06 -4.54 -10.84
CA THR A 392 -11.61 -4.67 -11.10
C THR A 392 -10.81 -3.60 -10.36
N ILE A 393 -11.32 -2.35 -10.32
CA ILE A 393 -10.72 -1.27 -9.52
C ILE A 393 -10.70 -1.66 -8.04
N TYR A 394 -11.81 -2.14 -7.48
CA TYR A 394 -11.88 -2.54 -6.08
C TYR A 394 -11.02 -3.75 -5.78
N SER A 395 -10.96 -4.73 -6.68
CA SER A 395 -10.05 -5.87 -6.56
C SER A 395 -8.58 -5.42 -6.50
N PHE A 396 -8.18 -4.49 -7.36
CA PHE A 396 -6.84 -3.93 -7.32
C PHE A 396 -6.56 -3.17 -6.00
N LEU A 397 -7.48 -2.31 -5.56
CA LEU A 397 -7.34 -1.57 -4.30
C LEU A 397 -7.24 -2.52 -3.10
N LEU A 398 -7.95 -3.66 -3.13
CA LEU A 398 -7.88 -4.69 -2.11
C LEU A 398 -6.51 -5.37 -2.09
N VAL A 399 -6.02 -5.91 -3.22
CA VAL A 399 -4.73 -6.62 -3.26
C VAL A 399 -3.54 -5.68 -3.05
N ALA A 400 -3.68 -4.40 -3.39
CA ALA A 400 -2.68 -3.37 -3.11
C ALA A 400 -2.69 -2.89 -1.64
N GLY A 401 -3.73 -3.23 -0.85
CA GLY A 401 -3.83 -2.93 0.58
C GLY A 401 -4.49 -1.59 0.91
N TYR A 402 -5.24 -1.00 -0.01
CA TYR A 402 -6.05 0.19 0.25
C TYR A 402 -7.44 -0.13 0.79
N LEU A 403 -7.93 -1.33 0.48
CA LEU A 403 -9.15 -1.89 1.03
C LEU A 403 -8.86 -3.20 1.76
N CYS A 404 -9.80 -3.64 2.57
CA CYS A 404 -9.79 -4.94 3.22
C CYS A 404 -11.17 -5.60 3.10
N VAL A 405 -11.19 -6.93 3.22
CA VAL A 405 -12.44 -7.70 3.30
C VAL A 405 -12.98 -7.56 4.71
N SER A 406 -14.21 -7.05 4.85
CA SER A 406 -14.95 -7.01 6.11
C SER A 406 -15.83 -8.24 6.30
N GLU A 407 -16.40 -8.76 5.19
CA GLU A 407 -17.30 -9.91 5.21
C GLU A 407 -17.32 -10.60 3.84
N HIS A 408 -17.36 -11.93 3.85
CA HIS A 408 -17.65 -12.74 2.65
C HIS A 408 -19.15 -12.93 2.53
N ILE A 409 -19.76 -12.43 1.44
CA ILE A 409 -21.22 -12.44 1.22
C ILE A 409 -21.64 -13.66 0.43
N GLY A 410 -20.84 -14.07 -0.58
CA GLY A 410 -21.16 -15.16 -1.49
C GLY A 410 -20.10 -15.31 -2.57
N SER A 411 -20.47 -15.91 -3.71
CA SER A 411 -19.60 -16.03 -4.89
C SER A 411 -20.40 -15.90 -6.19
N LEU A 412 -19.77 -15.41 -7.24
CA LEU A 412 -20.28 -15.35 -8.61
C LEU A 412 -19.17 -15.77 -9.58
N TYR A 413 -19.42 -16.77 -10.41
CA TYR A 413 -18.44 -17.32 -11.36
C TYR A 413 -17.09 -17.67 -10.70
N ASP A 414 -17.14 -18.33 -9.53
CA ASP A 414 -15.99 -18.70 -8.70
C ASP A 414 -15.24 -17.52 -8.02
N ASN A 415 -15.57 -16.28 -8.35
CA ASN A 415 -15.05 -15.12 -7.66
C ASN A 415 -15.88 -14.81 -6.40
N PRO A 416 -15.26 -14.53 -5.24
CA PRO A 416 -15.98 -14.18 -4.04
C PRO A 416 -16.62 -12.80 -4.16
N ILE A 417 -17.84 -12.68 -3.63
CA ILE A 417 -18.50 -11.38 -3.40
C ILE A 417 -18.19 -10.98 -1.97
N CYS A 418 -17.52 -9.84 -1.81
CA CYS A 418 -17.09 -9.36 -0.51
C CYS A 418 -17.67 -7.98 -0.19
N ALA A 419 -17.94 -7.75 1.10
CA ALA A 419 -18.04 -6.40 1.63
C ALA A 419 -16.62 -5.87 1.89
N LEU A 420 -16.29 -4.76 1.27
CA LEU A 420 -14.98 -4.13 1.38
C LEU A 420 -15.09 -2.84 2.20
N SER A 421 -14.06 -2.55 3.00
CA SER A 421 -13.93 -1.32 3.80
C SER A 421 -12.52 -0.77 3.74
N ILE A 422 -12.33 0.46 4.20
CA ILE A 422 -11.01 1.02 4.50
C ILE A 422 -10.52 0.37 5.80
N PRO A 423 -9.29 -0.23 5.82
CA PRO A 423 -8.85 -1.02 6.96
C PRO A 423 -8.69 -0.22 8.26
N ASN A 424 -8.16 1.00 8.18
CA ASN A 424 -7.77 1.76 9.37
C ASN A 424 -7.66 3.27 9.10
N TYR A 425 -7.34 4.02 10.15
CA TYR A 425 -7.23 5.48 10.08
C TYR A 425 -6.05 5.94 9.21
N GLU A 426 -4.94 5.20 9.17
CA GLU A 426 -3.81 5.50 8.30
C GLU A 426 -4.23 5.53 6.82
N ILE A 427 -4.89 4.47 6.35
CA ILE A 427 -5.33 4.36 4.96
C ILE A 427 -6.45 5.36 4.65
N LYS A 428 -7.35 5.61 5.61
CA LYS A 428 -8.33 6.68 5.49
C LYS A 428 -7.66 8.02 5.21
N SER A 429 -6.60 8.35 5.96
CA SER A 429 -5.82 9.58 5.77
C SER A 429 -5.12 9.63 4.42
N VAL A 430 -4.70 8.47 3.89
CA VAL A 430 -4.13 8.36 2.53
C VAL A 430 -5.18 8.69 1.48
N PHE A 431 -6.37 8.09 1.55
CA PHE A 431 -7.46 8.41 0.62
C PHE A 431 -7.86 9.89 0.67
N GLN A 432 -7.99 10.45 1.87
CA GLN A 432 -8.28 11.88 2.04
C GLN A 432 -7.22 12.74 1.36
N LYS A 433 -5.95 12.40 1.56
CA LYS A 433 -4.84 13.13 0.94
C LYS A 433 -4.82 12.98 -0.58
N GLU A 434 -4.97 11.77 -1.11
CA GLU A 434 -4.99 11.52 -2.56
C GLU A 434 -6.16 12.26 -3.25
N ILE A 435 -7.33 12.27 -2.61
CA ILE A 435 -8.47 13.07 -3.07
C ILE A 435 -8.10 14.55 -3.09
N ILE A 436 -7.53 15.04 -2.00
CA ILE A 436 -7.08 16.43 -1.89
C ILE A 436 -6.00 16.74 -2.93
N ASP A 437 -4.95 15.93 -3.05
CA ASP A 437 -3.82 16.16 -3.96
C ASP A 437 -4.25 16.11 -5.43
N ARG A 438 -5.22 15.29 -5.77
CA ARG A 438 -5.76 15.22 -7.13
C ARG A 438 -6.51 16.48 -7.56
N TYR A 439 -7.25 17.05 -6.63
CA TYR A 439 -7.84 18.36 -6.83
C TYR A 439 -6.83 19.48 -6.58
N ASN A 440 -5.61 19.15 -6.13
CA ASN A 440 -4.59 20.03 -5.53
C ASN A 440 -3.52 20.57 -6.47
N GLY A 441 -3.59 20.37 -7.76
CA GLY A 441 -2.95 21.44 -8.58
C GLY A 441 -3.48 22.82 -8.17
N ILE A 442 -4.56 22.86 -7.35
CA ILE A 442 -5.43 24.01 -7.15
C ILE A 442 -5.90 24.18 -5.70
N PHE A 443 -6.04 23.11 -4.89
CA PHE A 443 -6.41 23.22 -3.48
C PHE A 443 -5.20 23.54 -2.59
N THR A 444 -4.96 24.80 -2.35
CA THR A 444 -4.04 25.19 -1.27
C THR A 444 -4.66 24.84 0.08
N GLY A 445 -3.83 24.49 1.07
CA GLY A 445 -4.33 24.25 2.42
C GLY A 445 -5.10 25.45 3.02
N ALA A 446 -4.90 26.65 2.50
CA ALA A 446 -5.67 27.85 2.83
C ALA A 446 -7.10 27.76 2.28
N LEU A 447 -7.25 27.36 1.03
CA LEU A 447 -8.56 27.23 0.37
C LEU A 447 -9.44 26.19 1.06
N LEU A 448 -8.88 25.04 1.43
CA LEU A 448 -9.60 24.00 2.18
C LEU A 448 -10.00 24.45 3.59
N ARG A 449 -9.13 25.20 4.29
CA ARG A 449 -9.50 25.79 5.58
C ARG A 449 -10.63 26.80 5.45
N ASN A 450 -10.57 27.68 4.45
CA ASN A 450 -11.63 28.65 4.19
C ASN A 450 -12.96 27.97 3.83
N PHE A 451 -12.91 26.88 3.05
CA PHE A 451 -14.08 26.05 2.73
C PHE A 451 -14.69 25.45 4.01
N ALA A 452 -13.88 24.76 4.83
CA ALA A 452 -14.35 24.15 6.07
C ALA A 452 -14.92 25.19 7.04
N GLU A 453 -14.29 26.35 7.14
CA GLU A 453 -14.73 27.48 7.97
C GLU A 453 -16.06 28.05 7.46
N SER A 454 -16.19 28.26 6.15
CA SER A 454 -17.42 28.79 5.56
C SER A 454 -18.63 27.89 5.81
N ILE A 455 -18.45 26.56 5.73
CA ILE A 455 -19.51 25.61 6.06
C ILE A 455 -19.87 25.68 7.54
N ARG A 456 -18.89 25.59 8.44
CA ARG A 456 -19.12 25.58 9.90
C ARG A 456 -19.78 26.85 10.44
N THR A 457 -19.48 27.99 9.81
CA THR A 457 -19.98 29.31 10.24
C THR A 457 -21.22 29.79 9.48
N GLY A 458 -21.68 29.04 8.46
CA GLY A 458 -22.77 29.46 7.59
C GLY A 458 -22.40 30.70 6.73
N ASN A 459 -21.11 30.94 6.50
CA ASN A 459 -20.64 32.11 5.77
C ASN A 459 -20.72 31.94 4.26
N ALA A 460 -21.88 32.28 3.67
CA ALA A 460 -22.12 32.20 2.22
C ALA A 460 -21.13 33.02 1.39
N HIS A 461 -20.71 34.18 1.89
CA HIS A 461 -19.75 35.04 1.17
C HIS A 461 -18.36 34.37 1.06
N LEU A 462 -17.84 33.87 2.17
CA LEU A 462 -16.57 33.14 2.21
C LEU A 462 -16.62 31.88 1.34
N LEU A 463 -17.77 31.17 1.35
CA LEU A 463 -17.95 29.99 0.49
C LEU A 463 -17.96 30.36 -0.98
N THR A 464 -18.65 31.46 -1.34
CA THR A 464 -18.66 32.00 -2.72
C THR A 464 -17.23 32.34 -3.18
N GLU A 465 -16.47 33.11 -2.39
CA GLU A 465 -15.08 33.47 -2.72
C GLU A 465 -14.19 32.25 -2.87
N THR A 466 -14.33 31.29 -1.96
CA THR A 466 -13.53 30.05 -1.98
C THR A 466 -13.80 29.21 -3.22
N LEU A 467 -15.07 28.98 -3.54
CA LEU A 467 -15.46 28.23 -4.75
C LEU A 467 -15.09 29.01 -6.03
N GLN A 468 -15.25 30.34 -6.04
CA GLN A 468 -14.89 31.20 -7.16
C GLN A 468 -13.37 31.14 -7.43
N GLN A 469 -12.56 31.21 -6.40
CA GLN A 469 -11.10 31.11 -6.51
C GLN A 469 -10.71 29.75 -7.09
N TYR A 470 -11.33 28.67 -6.63
CA TYR A 470 -11.14 27.34 -7.17
C TYR A 470 -11.45 27.28 -8.66
N LEU A 471 -12.66 27.68 -9.06
CA LEU A 471 -13.12 27.59 -10.45
C LEU A 471 -12.27 28.41 -11.42
N LEU A 472 -11.75 29.55 -10.97
CA LEU A 472 -10.86 30.39 -11.78
C LEU A 472 -9.49 29.74 -12.04
N GLN A 473 -8.99 28.98 -11.07
CA GLN A 473 -7.67 28.38 -11.14
C GLN A 473 -7.66 27.00 -11.83
N SER A 474 -8.76 26.24 -11.76
CA SER A 474 -8.78 24.81 -12.05
C SER A 474 -9.52 24.39 -13.31
N ALA A 475 -10.58 25.08 -13.68
CA ALA A 475 -11.52 24.52 -14.62
C ALA A 475 -11.26 24.98 -16.07
N SER A 476 -11.24 24.03 -17.01
CA SER A 476 -11.49 24.32 -18.41
C SER A 476 -12.95 24.77 -18.59
N VAL A 477 -13.22 25.69 -19.54
CA VAL A 477 -14.59 26.14 -19.84
C VAL A 477 -15.50 24.99 -20.31
N PHE A 478 -14.91 23.93 -20.86
CA PHE A 478 -15.63 22.73 -21.32
C PHE A 478 -16.04 21.82 -20.16
N ASP A 479 -15.28 21.80 -19.07
CA ASP A 479 -15.55 20.96 -17.90
C ASP A 479 -16.68 21.52 -17.02
N THR A 480 -17.00 22.83 -17.16
CA THR A 480 -17.99 23.54 -16.35
C THR A 480 -19.41 23.53 -16.96
N ALA A 481 -19.69 22.68 -17.96
CA ALA A 481 -20.98 22.65 -18.63
C ALA A 481 -22.05 21.78 -17.91
N HIS A 482 -21.63 20.93 -16.94
CA HIS A 482 -22.49 19.94 -16.29
C HIS A 482 -22.56 20.11 -14.77
N GLU A 483 -23.73 19.92 -14.18
CA GLU A 483 -23.97 19.98 -12.73
C GLU A 483 -23.13 18.97 -11.97
N ASP A 484 -22.92 17.78 -12.52
CA ASP A 484 -22.10 16.69 -11.96
C ASP A 484 -20.66 17.12 -11.70
N PHE A 485 -20.09 18.01 -12.51
CA PHE A 485 -18.76 18.56 -12.30
C PHE A 485 -18.67 19.35 -10.99
N TYR A 486 -19.62 20.25 -10.76
CA TYR A 486 -19.65 21.08 -9.55
C TYR A 486 -19.93 20.27 -8.31
N HIS A 487 -20.81 19.26 -8.43
CA HIS A 487 -21.06 18.29 -7.37
C HIS A 487 -19.76 17.57 -6.98
N GLY A 488 -19.01 17.03 -7.93
CA GLY A 488 -17.73 16.36 -7.69
C GLY A 488 -16.68 17.26 -7.02
N VAL A 489 -16.62 18.54 -7.42
CA VAL A 489 -15.70 19.53 -6.84
C VAL A 489 -16.00 19.80 -5.37
N VAL A 490 -17.24 20.15 -5.05
CA VAL A 490 -17.65 20.44 -3.68
C VAL A 490 -17.55 19.19 -2.81
N PHE A 491 -17.89 18.05 -3.38
CA PHE A 491 -17.78 16.76 -2.74
C PHE A 491 -16.33 16.43 -2.34
N GLY A 492 -15.35 16.64 -3.23
CA GLY A 492 -13.92 16.48 -2.93
C GLY A 492 -13.46 17.41 -1.80
N MET A 493 -13.94 18.67 -1.78
CA MET A 493 -13.66 19.60 -0.67
C MET A 493 -14.27 19.14 0.67
N LEU A 494 -15.43 18.50 0.64
CA LEU A 494 -16.11 18.00 1.84
C LEU A 494 -15.36 16.86 2.53
N ALA A 495 -14.46 16.17 1.84
CA ALA A 495 -13.61 15.13 2.45
C ALA A 495 -12.87 15.64 3.69
N VAL A 496 -12.53 16.94 3.75
CA VAL A 496 -11.92 17.60 4.92
C VAL A 496 -12.82 17.60 6.15
N LEU A 497 -14.13 17.52 5.96
CA LEU A 497 -15.12 17.50 7.03
C LEU A 497 -15.51 16.09 7.49
N SER A 498 -15.01 15.04 6.81
CA SER A 498 -15.41 13.65 7.06
C SER A 498 -15.08 13.15 8.46
N ASP A 499 -14.17 13.76 9.19
CA ASP A 499 -13.88 13.42 10.59
C ASP A 499 -14.98 13.85 11.54
N ASN A 500 -15.67 14.94 11.23
CA ASN A 500 -16.71 15.52 12.09
C ASN A 500 -18.13 15.22 11.62
N TYR A 501 -18.30 14.86 10.33
CA TYR A 501 -19.60 14.66 9.70
C TYR A 501 -19.71 13.34 8.96
N TYR A 502 -20.90 12.74 9.00
CA TYR A 502 -21.34 11.79 7.99
C TYR A 502 -21.84 12.59 6.78
N ILE A 503 -21.24 12.36 5.62
CA ILE A 503 -21.54 13.08 4.39
C ILE A 503 -22.35 12.13 3.50
N SER A 504 -23.51 12.55 3.06
CA SER A 504 -24.39 11.77 2.16
C SER A 504 -24.71 12.58 0.92
N SER A 505 -24.74 11.92 -0.22
CA SER A 505 -25.09 12.54 -1.50
C SER A 505 -26.22 11.78 -2.19
N ASN A 506 -27.06 12.48 -2.96
CA ASN A 506 -28.12 11.94 -3.79
C ASN A 506 -29.09 10.96 -3.08
N ARG A 507 -29.35 11.15 -1.77
CA ARG A 507 -30.29 10.31 -1.01
C ARG A 507 -31.67 10.92 -0.93
N GLU A 508 -32.67 10.03 -0.83
CA GLU A 508 -34.05 10.44 -0.61
C GLU A 508 -34.25 10.93 0.83
N SER A 509 -34.81 12.14 0.97
CA SER A 509 -35.25 12.69 2.24
C SER A 509 -36.48 13.58 1.99
N GLY A 510 -37.46 13.49 2.87
CA GLY A 510 -38.73 14.20 2.68
C GLY A 510 -39.43 13.81 1.38
N GLU A 511 -39.76 14.77 0.52
CA GLU A 511 -40.47 14.58 -0.75
C GLU A 511 -39.53 14.59 -1.99
N GLY A 512 -38.23 14.28 -1.83
CA GLY A 512 -37.29 14.26 -2.96
C GLY A 512 -35.89 13.84 -2.59
N ARG A 513 -34.95 14.12 -3.49
CA ARG A 513 -33.53 13.87 -3.31
C ARG A 513 -32.81 15.20 -3.06
N PHE A 514 -31.94 15.23 -2.03
CA PHE A 514 -30.99 16.32 -1.80
C PHE A 514 -29.65 15.99 -2.47
N ASP A 515 -28.88 17.02 -2.80
CA ASP A 515 -27.57 16.81 -3.41
C ASP A 515 -26.53 16.38 -2.36
N ILE A 516 -26.38 17.12 -1.25
CA ILE A 516 -25.44 16.76 -0.18
C ILE A 516 -26.05 17.05 1.21
N GLU A 517 -25.89 16.10 2.14
CA GLU A 517 -26.24 16.24 3.56
C GLU A 517 -24.98 15.99 4.42
N LEU A 518 -24.74 16.87 5.39
CA LEU A 518 -23.71 16.76 6.41
C LEU A 518 -24.35 16.51 7.77
N GLN A 519 -24.35 15.26 8.23
CA GLN A 519 -24.85 14.88 9.54
C GLN A 519 -23.70 14.87 10.55
N PRO A 520 -23.78 15.63 11.65
CA PRO A 520 -22.70 15.64 12.65
C PRO A 520 -22.56 14.29 13.33
N LYS A 521 -21.31 13.85 13.56
CA LYS A 521 -21.00 12.62 14.31
C LYS A 521 -21.24 12.80 15.81
N SER A 522 -21.10 14.01 16.31
CA SER A 522 -21.40 14.35 17.71
C SER A 522 -22.88 14.58 17.92
N ARG A 523 -23.45 14.00 18.98
CA ARG A 523 -24.85 14.18 19.34
C ARG A 523 -25.14 15.65 19.67
N GLY A 524 -26.19 16.22 19.05
CA GLY A 524 -26.51 17.64 19.23
C GLY A 524 -25.61 18.60 18.46
N GLY A 525 -24.79 18.10 17.56
CA GLY A 525 -24.00 18.92 16.63
C GLY A 525 -24.89 19.63 15.60
N HIS A 526 -24.32 20.56 14.84
CA HIS A 526 -24.99 21.30 13.78
C HIS A 526 -24.92 20.55 12.47
N GLY A 527 -26.03 20.37 11.73
CA GLY A 527 -26.09 19.69 10.43
C GLY A 527 -26.16 20.69 9.28
N TYR A 528 -25.85 20.22 8.06
CA TYR A 528 -25.93 21.08 6.87
C TYR A 528 -26.52 20.32 5.69
N ILE A 529 -27.22 21.07 4.80
CA ILE A 529 -27.71 20.57 3.50
C ILE A 529 -27.23 21.53 2.43
N ILE A 530 -26.72 21.00 1.34
CA ILE A 530 -26.23 21.77 0.19
C ILE A 530 -27.00 21.28 -1.06
N GLU A 531 -27.58 22.21 -1.80
CA GLU A 531 -28.29 21.97 -3.04
C GLU A 531 -27.64 22.78 -4.17
N PHE A 532 -27.42 22.17 -5.32
CA PHE A 532 -26.76 22.77 -6.48
C PHE A 532 -27.76 23.18 -7.55
N LYS A 533 -27.41 24.21 -8.30
CA LYS A 533 -28.13 24.62 -9.52
C LYS A 533 -27.16 25.11 -10.58
N ALA A 534 -27.28 24.58 -11.79
CA ALA A 534 -26.62 25.14 -12.97
C ALA A 534 -27.57 26.14 -13.66
N CYS A 535 -27.09 27.33 -14.00
CA CYS A 535 -27.91 28.38 -14.59
C CYS A 535 -27.12 29.35 -15.45
N LYS A 536 -27.82 30.32 -16.05
CA LYS A 536 -27.16 31.46 -16.74
C LYS A 536 -26.62 32.44 -15.70
N GLU A 537 -25.54 33.13 -16.04
CA GLU A 537 -24.85 34.09 -15.16
C GLU A 537 -25.78 35.14 -14.54
N ALA A 538 -26.69 35.68 -15.31
CA ALA A 538 -27.65 36.70 -14.84
C ALA A 538 -28.66 36.17 -13.80
N GLU A 539 -28.73 34.85 -13.59
CA GLU A 539 -29.70 34.21 -12.70
C GLU A 539 -29.06 33.60 -11.42
N LEU A 540 -27.73 33.74 -11.25
CA LEU A 540 -26.96 33.08 -10.18
C LEU A 540 -27.56 33.32 -8.78
N GLU A 541 -27.74 34.57 -8.37
CA GLU A 541 -28.28 34.89 -7.03
C GLU A 541 -29.72 34.36 -6.85
N LYS A 542 -30.56 34.51 -7.87
CA LYS A 542 -31.93 34.02 -7.84
C LYS A 542 -31.98 32.51 -7.71
N MET A 543 -31.11 31.79 -8.42
CA MET A 543 -31.06 30.33 -8.41
C MET A 543 -30.44 29.78 -7.14
N ALA A 544 -29.44 30.43 -6.54
CA ALA A 544 -28.93 30.09 -5.22
C ALA A 544 -30.03 30.20 -4.15
N GLY A 545 -30.80 31.26 -4.13
CA GLY A 545 -31.95 31.41 -3.24
C GLY A 545 -33.08 30.42 -3.55
N SER A 546 -33.26 30.01 -4.82
CA SER A 546 -34.23 28.96 -5.20
C SER A 546 -33.81 27.58 -4.68
N ALA A 547 -32.53 27.28 -4.67
CA ALA A 547 -31.99 26.04 -4.10
C ALA A 547 -32.29 25.94 -2.59
N VAL A 548 -32.08 27.00 -1.83
CA VAL A 548 -32.45 27.03 -0.41
C VAL A 548 -33.94 26.81 -0.20
N ARG A 549 -34.78 27.47 -0.97
CA ARG A 549 -36.24 27.25 -0.92
C ARG A 549 -36.63 25.82 -1.26
N GLN A 550 -35.94 25.16 -2.19
CA GLN A 550 -36.17 23.76 -2.53
C GLN A 550 -35.91 22.84 -1.32
N ILE A 551 -34.82 23.06 -0.58
CA ILE A 551 -34.52 22.31 0.65
C ILE A 551 -35.70 22.41 1.63
N GLN A 552 -36.23 23.62 1.84
CA GLN A 552 -37.33 23.87 2.74
C GLN A 552 -38.66 23.23 2.27
N GLN A 553 -39.02 23.43 1.00
CA GLN A 553 -40.29 22.95 0.43
C GLN A 553 -40.36 21.43 0.38
N LYS A 554 -39.27 20.75 0.11
CA LYS A 554 -39.20 19.30 0.03
C LYS A 554 -38.84 18.62 1.35
N SER A 555 -38.73 19.39 2.45
CA SER A 555 -38.44 18.88 3.79
C SER A 555 -37.18 18.01 3.86
N TYR A 556 -36.13 18.39 3.15
CA TYR A 556 -34.86 17.65 3.17
C TYR A 556 -34.22 17.62 4.57
N THR A 557 -34.60 18.55 5.47
CA THR A 557 -34.17 18.61 6.87
C THR A 557 -34.66 17.46 7.74
N ALA A 558 -35.66 16.71 7.29
CA ALA A 558 -36.36 15.70 8.09
C ALA A 558 -35.42 14.58 8.62
N ASN A 559 -34.40 14.21 7.87
CA ASN A 559 -33.43 13.22 8.30
C ASN A 559 -32.55 13.73 9.44
N LEU A 560 -31.99 14.92 9.32
CA LEU A 560 -31.17 15.57 10.35
C LEU A 560 -31.97 15.85 11.63
N GLU A 561 -33.22 16.27 11.51
CA GLU A 561 -34.14 16.48 12.65
C GLU A 561 -34.35 15.20 13.47
N LYS A 562 -34.53 14.04 12.79
CA LYS A 562 -34.64 12.72 13.45
C LYS A 562 -33.38 12.35 14.22
N HIS A 563 -32.20 12.78 13.76
CA HIS A 563 -30.93 12.53 14.42
C HIS A 563 -30.63 13.50 15.59
N GLY A 564 -31.54 14.46 15.84
CA GLY A 564 -31.46 15.33 17.01
C GLY A 564 -30.33 16.35 16.94
N VAL A 565 -30.11 16.93 15.76
CA VAL A 565 -29.15 18.04 15.57
C VAL A 565 -29.62 19.31 16.29
N SER A 566 -28.69 20.22 16.62
CA SER A 566 -28.99 21.49 17.30
C SER A 566 -29.55 22.57 16.38
N GLY A 567 -29.22 22.53 15.11
CA GLY A 567 -29.64 23.43 14.05
C GLY A 567 -29.24 22.85 12.68
N ILE A 568 -29.79 23.38 11.61
CA ILE A 568 -29.51 22.93 10.24
C ILE A 568 -29.25 24.12 9.35
N GLY A 569 -28.00 24.24 8.87
CA GLY A 569 -27.63 25.20 7.85
C GLY A 569 -28.00 24.72 6.46
N MET A 570 -28.63 25.56 5.65
CA MET A 570 -29.05 25.26 4.29
C MET A 570 -28.29 26.15 3.31
N PHE A 571 -27.47 25.53 2.46
CA PHE A 571 -26.72 26.20 1.40
C PHE A 571 -27.38 25.92 0.04
N GLY A 572 -27.67 26.98 -0.70
CA GLY A 572 -28.02 26.89 -2.11
C GLY A 572 -26.82 27.44 -2.94
N VAL A 573 -26.27 26.62 -3.82
CA VAL A 573 -25.08 26.95 -4.60
C VAL A 573 -25.43 26.95 -6.08
N ALA A 574 -25.35 28.09 -6.75
CA ALA A 574 -25.62 28.22 -8.17
C ALA A 574 -24.34 28.48 -8.96
N PHE A 575 -24.18 27.77 -10.07
CA PHE A 575 -23.02 27.87 -10.96
C PHE A 575 -23.38 28.31 -12.36
N SER A 576 -22.48 29.09 -12.98
CA SER A 576 -22.53 29.46 -14.41
C SER A 576 -21.11 29.52 -14.97
N GLY A 577 -20.66 28.47 -15.62
CA GLY A 577 -19.26 28.35 -16.04
C GLY A 577 -18.33 28.49 -14.84
N LYS A 578 -17.44 29.46 -14.85
CA LYS A 578 -16.50 29.73 -13.75
C LYS A 578 -17.06 30.67 -12.66
N LYS A 579 -18.33 31.05 -12.73
CA LYS A 579 -18.96 31.93 -11.74
C LYS A 579 -19.86 31.15 -10.79
N VAL A 580 -19.91 31.57 -9.54
CA VAL A 580 -20.68 30.94 -8.48
C VAL A 580 -21.35 32.00 -7.60
N SER A 581 -22.52 31.67 -7.09
CA SER A 581 -23.22 32.42 -6.05
C SER A 581 -23.77 31.46 -5.01
N VAL A 582 -23.64 31.81 -3.75
CA VAL A 582 -24.13 30.99 -2.61
C VAL A 582 -25.13 31.77 -1.80
N ALA A 583 -26.26 31.14 -1.49
CA ALA A 583 -27.23 31.60 -0.50
C ALA A 583 -27.19 30.69 0.73
N TYR A 584 -27.42 31.23 1.91
CA TYR A 584 -27.47 30.50 3.16
C TYR A 584 -28.68 30.93 3.98
N GLU A 585 -29.36 29.96 4.55
CA GLU A 585 -30.39 30.18 5.58
C GLU A 585 -30.25 29.14 6.70
N GLU A 586 -30.57 29.56 7.90
CA GLU A 586 -30.59 28.70 9.09
C GLU A 586 -32.00 28.14 9.30
N HIS A 587 -32.10 26.85 9.58
CA HIS A 587 -33.35 26.21 9.99
C HIS A 587 -33.30 25.87 11.47
N ASP A 588 -34.12 26.53 12.28
CA ASP A 588 -34.25 26.29 13.72
C ASP A 588 -34.97 24.97 13.98
N VAL A 589 -34.26 24.00 14.54
CA VAL A 589 -34.83 22.74 15.00
C VAL A 589 -35.60 22.98 16.31
N LYS A 590 -36.93 23.03 16.27
CA LYS A 590 -37.78 23.16 17.46
C LYS A 590 -37.47 22.01 18.42
N LYS A 591 -36.88 22.30 19.59
CA LYS A 591 -36.75 21.33 20.68
C LYS A 591 -38.12 20.72 20.97
N ARG A 592 -38.36 19.46 20.60
CA ARG A 592 -39.51 18.71 21.08
C ARG A 592 -39.45 18.71 22.60
N LYS A 593 -40.34 19.45 23.26
CA LYS A 593 -40.54 19.32 24.70
C LYS A 593 -40.82 17.84 24.98
N SER A 594 -39.91 17.21 25.74
CA SER A 594 -40.21 15.90 26.35
C SER A 594 -41.55 16.03 27.07
N ARG A 595 -42.56 15.42 26.57
CA ARG A 595 -43.78 15.11 27.35
C ARG A 595 -43.37 13.94 28.25
N GLU A 596 -43.36 14.23 29.54
CA GLU A 596 -43.35 13.27 30.63
C GLU A 596 -44.39 12.19 30.47
#